data_d889a7531d6ccd764e08012591fca41d
#
_entry.id   d889a7531d6ccd764e08012591fca41d
#
_cell.length_a   1.000
_cell.length_b   1.000
_cell.length_c   1.000
_cell.angle_alpha   90.00
_cell.angle_beta   90.00
_cell.angle_gamma   90.00
#
_symmetry.space_group_name_H-M   'P 1'
#
loop_
_entity.id
_entity.type
_entity.pdbx_description
1 polymer ?
#
loop_
_entity_poly.entity_id
_entity_poly.type
_entity_poly.pdbx_seq_one_letter_code
_entity_poly.pdbx_strand_id
1 'polypeptide(L)'
;MAFGGLVVVSHLDLHVDEGEIVSVIGPNGAGKTTLFNLVTGVYEPVDGDIRFAGESIVGLDPHRITRKGIARTFQTLRLFLNMSVRENVMAAAYGHTKAGPFRSMLRTPGQRREEREIRALAEERLAFFGERLMGYRWDQPAYSLSYANRRRLEIARATATRPRLLLLDEPAAGMNPRETQEITELIGELRTKGGYTILVIEHDMHVVEGISDRVVALDHGLKIAEGSFETVATDPRVVEAYLGTGGAARK
;
A
#
# COMPACT_ATOMS: atom_id res chain seq x y z
N MET A 1 19.57 4.91 5.56
CA MET A 1 19.67 3.50 5.10
C MET A 1 20.74 3.39 4.03
N ALA A 2 21.69 2.46 4.17
CA ALA A 2 22.80 2.28 3.23
C ALA A 2 22.95 0.82 2.81
N PHE A 3 23.34 0.58 1.54
CA PHE A 3 23.65 -0.74 0.98
C PHE A 3 25.04 -0.68 0.35
N GLY A 4 26.01 -1.51 0.82
CA GLY A 4 27.35 -1.56 0.24
C GLY A 4 28.03 -0.19 0.15
N GLY A 5 27.77 0.73 1.08
CA GLY A 5 28.29 2.10 1.09
C GLY A 5 27.44 3.13 0.35
N LEU A 6 26.40 2.72 -0.40
CA LEU A 6 25.45 3.64 -1.04
C LEU A 6 24.30 3.99 -0.09
N VAL A 7 24.15 5.27 0.25
CA VAL A 7 23.03 5.76 1.06
C VAL A 7 21.79 5.92 0.17
N VAL A 8 20.75 5.12 0.42
CA VAL A 8 19.52 5.10 -0.40
C VAL A 8 18.44 5.99 0.19
N VAL A 9 18.37 6.17 1.52
CA VAL A 9 17.49 7.12 2.21
C VAL A 9 18.29 7.80 3.31
N SER A 10 18.29 9.11 3.33
CA SER A 10 19.09 9.92 4.26
C SER A 10 18.27 11.08 4.79
N HIS A 11 18.36 11.31 6.13
CA HIS A 11 17.74 12.45 6.81
C HIS A 11 16.28 12.71 6.38
N LEU A 12 15.49 11.63 6.21
CA LEU A 12 14.09 11.74 5.83
C LEU A 12 13.23 11.95 7.07
N ASP A 13 12.70 13.16 7.21
CA ASP A 13 11.65 13.48 8.17
C ASP A 13 10.31 13.49 7.43
N LEU A 14 9.43 12.56 7.77
CA LEU A 14 8.12 12.33 7.14
C LEU A 14 7.11 11.96 8.21
N HIS A 15 5.94 12.58 8.17
CA HIS A 15 4.79 12.17 8.96
C HIS A 15 3.57 11.93 8.06
N VAL A 16 2.61 11.18 8.55
CA VAL A 16 1.31 10.96 7.92
C VAL A 16 0.26 11.06 9.03
N ASP A 17 -0.66 11.99 8.89
CA ASP A 17 -1.73 12.21 9.85
C ASP A 17 -2.86 11.19 9.68
N GLU A 18 -3.63 10.94 10.73
CA GLU A 18 -4.74 9.98 10.67
C GLU A 18 -5.82 10.46 9.69
N GLY A 19 -6.20 9.61 8.75
CA GLY A 19 -7.16 9.91 7.69
C GLY A 19 -6.60 10.71 6.52
N GLU A 20 -5.28 10.95 6.48
CA GLU A 20 -4.60 11.63 5.39
C GLU A 20 -4.19 10.66 4.26
N ILE A 21 -4.21 11.14 3.02
CA ILE A 21 -3.53 10.50 1.89
C ILE A 21 -2.26 11.29 1.56
N VAL A 22 -1.11 10.69 1.81
CA VAL A 22 0.19 11.24 1.42
C VAL A 22 0.73 10.47 0.22
N SER A 23 1.05 11.18 -0.86
CA SER A 23 1.74 10.59 -2.01
C SER A 23 3.23 10.84 -1.96
N VAL A 24 4.01 9.80 -2.21
CA VAL A 24 5.47 9.87 -2.33
C VAL A 24 5.83 9.73 -3.80
N ILE A 25 6.38 10.79 -4.38
CA ILE A 25 6.80 10.83 -5.78
C ILE A 25 8.32 10.95 -5.90
N GLY A 26 8.84 10.80 -7.11
CA GLY A 26 10.27 10.95 -7.41
C GLY A 26 10.72 10.01 -8.51
N PRO A 27 11.89 10.24 -9.12
CA PRO A 27 12.42 9.40 -10.18
C PRO A 27 12.72 7.97 -9.70
N ASN A 28 13.02 7.08 -10.66
CA ASN A 28 13.46 5.73 -10.35
C ASN A 28 14.78 5.78 -9.55
N GLY A 29 14.86 5.00 -8.49
CA GLY A 29 16.03 5.03 -7.61
C GLY A 29 16.02 6.10 -6.52
N ALA A 30 14.99 6.97 -6.46
CA ALA A 30 14.89 8.01 -5.43
C ALA A 30 14.75 7.50 -3.98
N GLY A 31 14.56 6.19 -3.76
CA GLY A 31 14.44 5.62 -2.42
C GLY A 31 13.01 5.28 -1.97
N LYS A 32 12.00 5.51 -2.81
CA LYS A 32 10.56 5.31 -2.47
C LYS A 32 10.25 3.89 -1.96
N THR A 33 10.63 2.86 -2.70
CA THR A 33 10.42 1.46 -2.30
C THR A 33 11.23 1.11 -1.05
N THR A 34 12.41 1.72 -0.87
CA THR A 34 13.22 1.55 0.35
C THR A 34 12.51 2.15 1.56
N LEU A 35 11.86 3.30 1.43
CA LEU A 35 11.01 3.87 2.48
C LEU A 35 9.92 2.87 2.90
N PHE A 36 9.20 2.28 1.95
CA PHE A 36 8.19 1.26 2.27
C PHE A 36 8.80 0.02 2.95
N ASN A 37 9.98 -0.41 2.52
CA ASN A 37 10.67 -1.53 3.14
C ASN A 37 11.09 -1.23 4.59
N LEU A 38 11.49 0.00 4.89
CA LEU A 38 11.79 0.47 6.24
C LEU A 38 10.53 0.48 7.12
N VAL A 39 9.42 1.09 6.64
CA VAL A 39 8.15 1.17 7.38
C VAL A 39 7.54 -0.21 7.63
N THR A 40 7.79 -1.18 6.76
CA THR A 40 7.27 -2.55 6.91
C THR A 40 8.22 -3.54 7.57
N GLY A 41 9.39 -3.07 8.06
CA GLY A 41 10.37 -3.90 8.77
C GLY A 41 11.08 -4.93 7.89
N VAL A 42 11.02 -4.78 6.56
CA VAL A 42 11.81 -5.59 5.61
C VAL A 42 13.29 -5.17 5.69
N TYR A 43 13.51 -3.87 5.95
CA TYR A 43 14.82 -3.32 6.23
C TYR A 43 14.80 -2.61 7.59
N GLU A 44 15.94 -2.62 8.28
CA GLU A 44 16.14 -1.87 9.51
C GLU A 44 16.92 -0.58 9.21
N PRO A 45 16.50 0.59 9.73
CA PRO A 45 17.24 1.82 9.55
C PRO A 45 18.60 1.73 10.28
N VAL A 46 19.65 2.31 9.67
CA VAL A 46 20.97 2.39 10.31
C VAL A 46 20.97 3.38 11.47
N ASP A 47 20.16 4.43 11.36
CA ASP A 47 19.99 5.47 12.36
C ASP A 47 18.59 6.09 12.23
N GLY A 48 18.11 6.74 13.29
CA GLY A 48 16.80 7.34 13.36
C GLY A 48 15.72 6.38 13.94
N ASP A 49 14.47 6.84 13.93
CA ASP A 49 13.33 6.11 14.47
C ASP A 49 12.15 6.15 13.50
N ILE A 50 11.33 5.11 13.52
CA ILE A 50 10.07 5.04 12.80
C ILE A 50 8.99 4.77 13.83
N ARG A 51 8.02 5.68 13.93
CA ARG A 51 6.94 5.58 14.91
C ARG A 51 5.59 5.36 14.23
N PHE A 52 4.84 4.45 14.78
CA PHE A 52 3.44 4.24 14.41
C PHE A 52 2.55 4.37 15.64
N ALA A 53 1.57 5.27 15.59
CA ALA A 53 0.70 5.61 16.73
C ALA A 53 1.48 5.94 18.02
N GLY A 54 2.60 6.67 17.88
CA GLY A 54 3.47 7.09 18.99
C GLY A 54 4.49 6.05 19.45
N GLU A 55 4.39 4.79 19.01
CA GLU A 55 5.31 3.71 19.39
C GLU A 55 6.34 3.45 18.30
N SER A 56 7.61 3.22 18.70
CA SER A 56 8.65 2.80 17.76
C SER A 56 8.34 1.41 17.19
N ILE A 57 8.54 1.25 15.89
CA ILE A 57 8.40 -0.02 15.17
C ILE A 57 9.74 -0.54 14.64
N VAL A 58 10.84 0.17 14.91
CA VAL A 58 12.20 -0.26 14.52
C VAL A 58 12.52 -1.58 15.23
N GLY A 59 13.15 -2.51 14.49
CA GLY A 59 13.51 -3.84 15.00
C GLY A 59 12.35 -4.81 15.15
N LEU A 60 11.11 -4.42 14.76
CA LEU A 60 9.97 -5.34 14.74
C LEU A 60 9.93 -6.12 13.42
N ASP A 61 9.67 -7.41 13.53
CA ASP A 61 9.41 -8.25 12.35
C ASP A 61 8.19 -7.76 11.56
N PRO A 62 8.12 -7.97 10.22
CA PRO A 62 7.00 -7.54 9.37
C PRO A 62 5.63 -8.02 9.86
N HIS A 63 5.54 -9.25 10.39
CA HIS A 63 4.28 -9.79 10.89
C HIS A 63 3.79 -9.07 12.15
N ARG A 64 4.70 -8.54 12.98
CA ARG A 64 4.35 -7.74 14.17
C ARG A 64 3.89 -6.34 13.76
N ILE A 65 4.54 -5.74 12.76
CA ILE A 65 4.14 -4.45 12.18
C ILE A 65 2.75 -4.55 11.55
N THR A 66 2.46 -5.62 10.81
CA THR A 66 1.12 -5.87 10.28
C THR A 66 0.07 -5.98 11.40
N ARG A 67 0.37 -6.68 12.49
CA ARG A 67 -0.53 -6.78 13.66
C ARG A 67 -0.73 -5.46 14.39
N LYS A 68 0.22 -4.52 14.31
CA LYS A 68 0.03 -3.15 14.83
C LYS A 68 -0.92 -2.32 13.97
N GLY A 69 -1.20 -2.72 12.74
CA GLY A 69 -2.14 -2.07 11.86
C GLY A 69 -1.52 -1.38 10.65
N ILE A 70 -0.38 -1.84 10.17
CA ILE A 70 0.21 -1.40 8.90
C ILE A 70 0.08 -2.53 7.87
N ALA A 71 -0.59 -2.28 6.74
CA ALA A 71 -0.66 -3.21 5.63
C ALA A 71 -0.04 -2.60 4.37
N ARG A 72 0.50 -3.46 3.50
CA ARG A 72 1.13 -3.04 2.24
C ARG A 72 0.66 -3.88 1.08
N THR A 73 0.40 -3.25 -0.07
CA THR A 73 0.41 -3.89 -1.38
C THR A 73 1.83 -3.87 -1.96
N PHE A 74 2.07 -4.64 -3.00
CA PHE A 74 3.39 -4.72 -3.62
C PHE A 74 3.30 -4.31 -5.08
N GLN A 75 4.38 -3.76 -5.65
CA GLN A 75 4.46 -3.42 -7.06
C GLN A 75 4.15 -4.64 -7.95
N THR A 76 4.74 -5.79 -7.64
CA THR A 76 4.38 -7.07 -8.26
C THR A 76 3.25 -7.73 -7.49
N LEU A 77 2.14 -8.05 -8.15
CA LEU A 77 0.98 -8.70 -7.56
C LEU A 77 1.35 -10.01 -6.83
N ARG A 78 1.03 -10.07 -5.55
CA ARG A 78 1.28 -11.24 -4.70
C ARG A 78 0.00 -11.97 -4.31
N LEU A 79 -0.74 -12.44 -5.31
CA LEU A 79 -1.97 -13.20 -5.11
C LEU A 79 -1.74 -14.71 -5.19
N PHE A 80 -2.54 -15.47 -4.47
CA PHE A 80 -2.65 -16.91 -4.64
C PHE A 80 -3.55 -17.19 -5.84
N LEU A 81 -2.97 -17.26 -7.03
CA LEU A 81 -3.70 -17.27 -8.31
C LEU A 81 -4.68 -18.44 -8.43
N ASN A 82 -4.35 -19.62 -7.87
CA ASN A 82 -5.18 -20.82 -7.89
C ASN A 82 -6.26 -20.86 -6.80
N MET A 83 -6.20 -19.96 -5.83
CA MET A 83 -7.24 -19.77 -4.83
C MET A 83 -8.33 -18.86 -5.37
N SER A 84 -9.55 -19.03 -4.85
CA SER A 84 -10.66 -18.13 -5.21
C SER A 84 -10.41 -16.70 -4.72
N VAL A 85 -11.16 -15.75 -5.28
CA VAL A 85 -11.15 -14.34 -4.87
C VAL A 85 -11.39 -14.23 -3.36
N ARG A 86 -12.42 -14.91 -2.84
CA ARG A 86 -12.74 -14.92 -1.42
C ARG A 86 -11.65 -15.54 -0.56
N GLU A 87 -11.11 -16.69 -0.97
CA GLU A 87 -10.03 -17.36 -0.23
C GLU A 87 -8.76 -16.51 -0.14
N ASN A 88 -8.42 -15.73 -1.18
CA ASN A 88 -7.33 -14.77 -1.12
C ASN A 88 -7.48 -13.74 0.01
N VAL A 89 -8.70 -13.21 0.20
CA VAL A 89 -8.98 -12.25 1.27
C VAL A 89 -9.06 -12.93 2.62
N MET A 90 -9.68 -14.12 2.71
CA MET A 90 -9.70 -14.93 3.93
C MET A 90 -8.29 -15.27 4.42
N ALA A 91 -7.36 -15.60 3.51
CA ALA A 91 -5.97 -15.93 3.87
C ALA A 91 -5.28 -14.80 4.64
N ALA A 92 -5.55 -13.53 4.31
CA ALA A 92 -5.01 -12.39 5.05
C ALA A 92 -5.68 -12.22 6.43
N ALA A 93 -6.98 -12.46 6.52
CA ALA A 93 -7.73 -12.38 7.78
C ALA A 93 -7.27 -13.42 8.81
N TYR A 94 -6.80 -14.59 8.38
CA TYR A 94 -6.23 -15.62 9.28
C TYR A 94 -5.01 -15.12 10.07
N GLY A 95 -4.28 -14.12 9.58
CA GLY A 95 -3.13 -13.53 10.29
C GLY A 95 -3.47 -12.97 11.68
N HIS A 96 -4.74 -12.68 11.95
CA HIS A 96 -5.25 -12.17 13.24
C HIS A 96 -5.90 -13.24 14.12
N THR A 97 -5.99 -14.49 13.68
CA THR A 97 -6.59 -15.56 14.46
C THR A 97 -5.65 -16.07 15.56
N LYS A 98 -6.25 -16.58 16.64
CA LYS A 98 -5.52 -17.20 17.77
C LYS A 98 -5.40 -18.71 17.61
N ALA A 99 -5.94 -19.30 16.55
CA ALA A 99 -5.92 -20.73 16.32
C ALA A 99 -4.52 -21.20 15.90
N GLY A 100 -3.89 -21.99 16.77
CA GLY A 100 -2.65 -22.69 16.42
C GLY A 100 -2.92 -23.86 15.48
N PRO A 101 -1.87 -24.41 14.80
CA PRO A 101 -2.00 -25.47 13.79
C PRO A 101 -2.72 -26.73 14.28
N PHE A 102 -2.59 -27.09 15.56
CA PHE A 102 -3.28 -28.23 16.15
C PHE A 102 -4.81 -28.04 16.30
N ARG A 103 -5.27 -26.79 16.53
CA ARG A 103 -6.70 -26.51 16.58
C ARG A 103 -7.35 -26.55 15.19
N SER A 104 -6.59 -26.25 14.15
CA SER A 104 -7.07 -26.30 12.76
C SER A 104 -7.37 -27.73 12.27
N MET A 105 -6.74 -28.75 12.85
CA MET A 105 -6.99 -30.15 12.53
C MET A 105 -8.29 -30.70 13.16
N LEU A 106 -8.71 -30.14 14.29
CA LEU A 106 -9.90 -30.57 15.01
C LEU A 106 -11.07 -29.66 14.64
N ARG A 107 -11.96 -30.06 13.74
CA ARG A 107 -13.18 -29.32 13.31
C ARG A 107 -14.14 -29.04 14.48
N THR A 108 -13.66 -28.29 15.49
CA THR A 108 -14.44 -27.93 16.68
C THR A 108 -15.52 -26.92 16.35
N PRO A 109 -16.61 -26.83 17.13
CA PRO A 109 -17.64 -25.79 16.97
C PRO A 109 -17.06 -24.38 17.00
N GLY A 110 -16.02 -24.13 17.83
CA GLY A 110 -15.32 -22.84 17.91
C GLY A 110 -14.60 -22.48 16.61
N GLN A 111 -13.97 -23.47 15.95
CA GLN A 111 -13.29 -23.26 14.69
C GLN A 111 -14.27 -22.96 13.54
N ARG A 112 -15.42 -23.64 13.51
CA ARG A 112 -16.47 -23.36 12.53
C ARG A 112 -17.05 -21.95 12.70
N ARG A 113 -17.07 -21.43 13.92
CA ARG A 113 -17.47 -20.04 14.19
C ARG A 113 -16.41 -19.07 13.69
N GLU A 114 -15.14 -19.28 14.02
CA GLU A 114 -14.03 -18.45 13.56
C GLU A 114 -13.94 -18.41 12.02
N GLU A 115 -14.09 -19.55 11.35
CA GLU A 115 -14.10 -19.64 9.89
C GLU A 115 -15.28 -18.85 9.27
N ARG A 116 -16.46 -18.90 9.87
CA ARG A 116 -17.61 -18.08 9.44
C ARG A 116 -17.36 -16.58 9.62
N GLU A 117 -16.75 -16.19 10.74
CA GLU A 117 -16.39 -14.79 11.01
C GLU A 117 -15.35 -14.28 10.01
N ILE A 118 -14.32 -15.08 9.67
CA ILE A 118 -13.31 -14.77 8.65
C ILE A 118 -13.96 -14.66 7.28
N ARG A 119 -14.86 -15.59 6.94
CA ARG A 119 -15.58 -15.55 5.67
C ARG A 119 -16.46 -14.30 5.57
N ALA A 120 -17.21 -13.98 6.61
CA ALA A 120 -18.04 -12.78 6.65
C ALA A 120 -17.22 -11.50 6.50
N LEU A 121 -16.06 -11.42 7.17
CA LEU A 121 -15.12 -10.31 7.01
C LEU A 121 -14.61 -10.22 5.57
N ALA A 122 -14.23 -11.35 4.96
CA ALA A 122 -13.74 -11.34 3.59
C ALA A 122 -14.82 -10.87 2.60
N GLU A 123 -16.06 -11.33 2.78
CA GLU A 123 -17.21 -10.93 1.97
C GLU A 123 -17.55 -9.44 2.16
N GLU A 124 -17.47 -8.91 3.40
CA GLU A 124 -17.61 -7.47 3.69
C GLU A 124 -16.54 -6.64 2.97
N ARG A 125 -15.27 -7.07 3.05
CA ARG A 125 -14.18 -6.37 2.38
C ARG A 125 -14.32 -6.40 0.86
N LEU A 126 -14.70 -7.54 0.29
CA LEU A 126 -14.94 -7.67 -1.15
C LEU A 126 -16.13 -6.83 -1.61
N ALA A 127 -17.19 -6.72 -0.80
CA ALA A 127 -18.36 -5.92 -1.10
C ALA A 127 -18.03 -4.43 -1.26
N PHE A 128 -17.04 -3.91 -0.51
CA PHE A 128 -16.54 -2.54 -0.64
C PHE A 128 -16.04 -2.22 -2.06
N PHE A 129 -15.51 -3.22 -2.78
CA PHE A 129 -14.98 -3.05 -4.14
C PHE A 129 -16.05 -3.18 -5.23
N GLY A 130 -17.32 -3.24 -4.85
CA GLY A 130 -18.49 -3.21 -5.74
C GLY A 130 -18.51 -4.34 -6.77
N GLU A 131 -19.20 -4.11 -7.89
CA GLU A 131 -19.45 -5.11 -8.94
C GLU A 131 -18.17 -5.75 -9.51
N ARG A 132 -17.03 -5.08 -9.38
CA ARG A 132 -15.75 -5.57 -9.89
C ARG A 132 -15.27 -6.83 -9.19
N LEU A 133 -15.62 -7.02 -7.88
CA LEU A 133 -15.20 -8.17 -7.06
C LEU A 133 -16.37 -8.86 -6.35
N MET A 134 -17.66 -8.53 -6.67
CA MET A 134 -18.84 -9.08 -5.98
C MET A 134 -19.46 -10.30 -6.65
N GLY A 135 -20.30 -10.97 -5.89
CA GLY A 135 -21.25 -11.99 -6.37
C GLY A 135 -20.53 -13.26 -6.85
N TYR A 136 -20.85 -13.70 -8.06
CA TYR A 136 -20.31 -14.93 -8.65
C TYR A 136 -18.78 -14.96 -8.75
N ARG A 137 -18.13 -13.79 -8.69
CA ARG A 137 -16.67 -13.67 -8.75
C ARG A 137 -15.98 -14.21 -7.50
N TRP A 138 -16.67 -14.26 -6.37
CA TRP A 138 -16.07 -14.69 -5.09
C TRP A 138 -15.50 -16.11 -5.13
N ASP A 139 -16.14 -17.00 -5.87
CA ASP A 139 -15.74 -18.40 -6.00
C ASP A 139 -14.88 -18.67 -7.25
N GLN A 140 -14.64 -17.64 -8.08
CA GLN A 140 -13.74 -17.74 -9.21
C GLN A 140 -12.27 -17.72 -8.75
N PRO A 141 -11.39 -18.50 -9.39
CA PRO A 141 -9.95 -18.44 -9.11
C PRO A 141 -9.38 -17.08 -9.54
N ALA A 142 -8.45 -16.55 -8.74
CA ALA A 142 -7.91 -15.21 -8.95
C ALA A 142 -7.20 -15.04 -10.32
N TYR A 143 -6.70 -16.12 -10.93
CA TYR A 143 -6.10 -16.06 -12.26
C TYR A 143 -7.10 -15.67 -13.36
N SER A 144 -8.41 -15.88 -13.15
CA SER A 144 -9.45 -15.51 -14.12
C SER A 144 -9.76 -14.02 -14.17
N LEU A 145 -9.31 -13.25 -13.18
CA LEU A 145 -9.51 -11.81 -13.12
C LEU A 145 -8.60 -11.06 -14.10
N SER A 146 -9.09 -9.93 -14.64
CA SER A 146 -8.24 -8.97 -15.34
C SER A 146 -7.15 -8.42 -14.40
N TYR A 147 -6.09 -7.82 -14.97
CA TYR A 147 -5.01 -7.23 -14.20
C TYR A 147 -5.51 -6.19 -13.18
N ALA A 148 -6.37 -5.26 -13.61
CA ALA A 148 -6.96 -4.24 -12.75
C ALA A 148 -7.80 -4.86 -11.61
N ASN A 149 -8.56 -5.92 -11.87
CA ASN A 149 -9.33 -6.60 -10.83
C ASN A 149 -8.43 -7.41 -9.88
N ARG A 150 -7.31 -7.95 -10.34
CA ARG A 150 -6.30 -8.55 -9.46
C ARG A 150 -5.68 -7.49 -8.53
N ARG A 151 -5.41 -6.27 -9.02
CA ARG A 151 -4.92 -5.17 -8.18
C ARG A 151 -5.95 -4.78 -7.13
N ARG A 152 -7.24 -4.68 -7.50
CA ARG A 152 -8.34 -4.46 -6.54
C ARG A 152 -8.41 -5.57 -5.49
N LEU A 153 -8.24 -6.83 -5.89
CA LEU A 153 -8.21 -7.97 -4.97
C LEU A 153 -7.01 -7.90 -4.01
N GLU A 154 -5.85 -7.46 -4.48
CA GLU A 154 -4.68 -7.26 -3.62
C GLU A 154 -4.94 -6.20 -2.54
N ILE A 155 -5.57 -5.08 -2.91
CA ILE A 155 -5.97 -4.04 -1.95
C ILE A 155 -7.03 -4.59 -0.99
N ALA A 156 -8.06 -5.29 -1.48
CA ALA A 156 -9.09 -5.93 -0.64
C ALA A 156 -8.47 -6.90 0.37
N ARG A 157 -7.48 -7.68 -0.05
CA ARG A 157 -6.71 -8.57 0.82
C ARG A 157 -5.94 -7.80 1.90
N ALA A 158 -5.32 -6.68 1.55
CA ALA A 158 -4.62 -5.84 2.51
C ALA A 158 -5.58 -5.26 3.55
N THR A 159 -6.79 -4.81 3.15
CA THR A 159 -7.80 -4.28 4.08
C THR A 159 -8.37 -5.34 5.03
N ALA A 160 -8.30 -6.63 4.69
CA ALA A 160 -8.76 -7.71 5.57
C ALA A 160 -7.90 -7.86 6.83
N THR A 161 -6.68 -7.33 6.85
CA THR A 161 -5.86 -7.23 8.06
C THR A 161 -6.29 -6.09 9.00
N ARG A 162 -7.36 -5.35 8.69
CA ARG A 162 -7.89 -4.22 9.44
C ARG A 162 -6.81 -3.17 9.77
N PRO A 163 -6.07 -2.69 8.76
CA PRO A 163 -5.01 -1.74 8.98
C PRO A 163 -5.56 -0.37 9.36
N ARG A 164 -4.75 0.41 10.10
CA ARG A 164 -4.94 1.85 10.28
C ARG A 164 -4.17 2.64 9.21
N LEU A 165 -3.02 2.10 8.77
CA LEU A 165 -2.20 2.66 7.70
C LEU A 165 -2.09 1.65 6.55
N LEU A 166 -2.49 2.08 5.36
CA LEU A 166 -2.40 1.30 4.13
C LEU A 166 -1.30 1.87 3.23
N LEU A 167 -0.30 1.07 2.93
CA LEU A 167 0.79 1.41 2.03
C LEU A 167 0.47 0.85 0.64
N LEU A 168 0.29 1.72 -0.35
CA LEU A 168 -0.02 1.37 -1.73
C LEU A 168 1.20 1.62 -2.63
N ASP A 169 1.74 0.58 -3.23
CA ASP A 169 2.94 0.62 -4.08
C ASP A 169 2.53 0.57 -5.55
N GLU A 170 2.52 1.73 -6.21
CA GLU A 170 2.14 1.95 -7.62
C GLU A 170 0.78 1.28 -7.96
N PRO A 171 -0.32 1.64 -7.28
CA PRO A 171 -1.60 0.96 -7.45
C PRO A 171 -2.19 1.07 -8.85
N ALA A 172 -1.87 2.11 -9.62
CA ALA A 172 -2.36 2.33 -10.99
C ALA A 172 -1.43 1.80 -12.10
N ALA A 173 -0.25 1.25 -11.73
CA ALA A 173 0.73 0.81 -12.72
C ALA A 173 0.16 -0.22 -13.71
N GLY A 174 0.40 0.01 -15.02
CA GLY A 174 -0.04 -0.88 -16.09
C GLY A 174 -1.54 -0.86 -16.41
N MET A 175 -2.28 0.10 -15.88
CA MET A 175 -3.70 0.30 -16.18
C MET A 175 -3.93 1.24 -17.36
N ASN A 176 -5.05 1.05 -18.07
CA ASN A 176 -5.51 2.02 -19.06
C ASN A 176 -6.14 3.24 -18.36
N PRO A 177 -6.35 4.40 -19.05
CA PRO A 177 -6.84 5.63 -18.42
C PRO A 177 -8.15 5.47 -17.63
N ARG A 178 -9.09 4.65 -18.11
CA ARG A 178 -10.34 4.38 -17.41
C ARG A 178 -10.12 3.58 -16.14
N GLU A 179 -9.28 2.56 -16.18
CA GLU A 179 -8.94 1.73 -15.01
C GLU A 179 -8.15 2.56 -13.99
N THR A 180 -7.28 3.47 -14.45
CA THR A 180 -6.56 4.44 -13.60
C THR A 180 -7.54 5.34 -12.87
N GLN A 181 -8.53 5.91 -13.56
CA GLN A 181 -9.55 6.73 -12.92
C GLN A 181 -10.35 5.92 -11.88
N GLU A 182 -10.81 4.70 -12.22
CA GLU A 182 -11.55 3.84 -11.31
C GLU A 182 -10.74 3.46 -10.05
N ILE A 183 -9.42 3.27 -10.14
CA ILE A 183 -8.57 2.98 -8.97
C ILE A 183 -8.32 4.25 -8.16
N THR A 184 -8.20 5.41 -8.80
CA THR A 184 -8.08 6.72 -8.14
C THR A 184 -9.31 6.99 -7.27
N GLU A 185 -10.51 6.84 -7.83
CA GLU A 185 -11.78 6.97 -7.11
C GLU A 185 -11.85 5.97 -5.94
N LEU A 186 -11.47 4.71 -6.15
CA LEU A 186 -11.44 3.68 -5.12
C LEU A 186 -10.51 4.06 -3.95
N ILE A 187 -9.32 4.60 -4.22
CA ILE A 187 -8.40 5.05 -3.17
C ILE A 187 -9.02 6.19 -2.35
N GLY A 188 -9.69 7.15 -2.99
CA GLY A 188 -10.46 8.19 -2.32
C GLY A 188 -11.59 7.62 -1.45
N GLU A 189 -12.28 6.58 -1.92
CA GLU A 189 -13.32 5.90 -1.14
C GLU A 189 -12.75 5.11 0.05
N LEU A 190 -11.59 4.47 -0.11
CA LEU A 190 -10.91 3.79 1.00
C LEU A 190 -10.63 4.77 2.15
N ARG A 191 -10.26 6.02 1.87
CA ARG A 191 -10.13 7.06 2.88
C ARG A 191 -11.48 7.47 3.44
N THR A 192 -12.39 7.94 2.59
CA THR A 192 -13.62 8.63 3.03
C THR A 192 -14.67 7.70 3.61
N LYS A 193 -14.87 6.52 3.02
CA LYS A 193 -15.83 5.51 3.47
C LYS A 193 -15.19 4.42 4.32
N GLY A 194 -13.93 4.08 4.02
CA GLY A 194 -13.18 3.04 4.73
C GLY A 194 -12.45 3.51 5.98
N GLY A 195 -12.22 4.83 6.11
CA GLY A 195 -11.52 5.44 7.25
C GLY A 195 -10.02 5.12 7.31
N TYR A 196 -9.41 4.76 6.16
CA TYR A 196 -7.98 4.43 6.12
C TYR A 196 -7.11 5.66 6.01
N THR A 197 -5.99 5.66 6.73
CA THR A 197 -4.84 6.50 6.45
C THR A 197 -4.03 5.83 5.34
N ILE A 198 -3.59 6.58 4.34
CA ILE A 198 -2.94 5.99 3.15
C ILE A 198 -1.61 6.69 2.86
N LEU A 199 -0.56 5.90 2.69
CA LEU A 199 0.69 6.36 2.10
C LEU A 199 0.85 5.64 0.76
N VAL A 200 0.93 6.40 -0.33
CA VAL A 200 0.99 5.83 -1.68
C VAL A 200 2.28 6.23 -2.38
N ILE A 201 2.91 5.29 -3.05
CA ILE A 201 3.95 5.58 -4.05
C ILE A 201 3.28 5.57 -5.41
N GLU A 202 3.40 6.65 -6.15
CA GLU A 202 2.88 6.78 -7.52
C GLU A 202 3.81 7.60 -8.40
N HIS A 203 3.72 7.34 -9.68
CA HIS A 203 4.43 8.09 -10.72
C HIS A 203 3.47 8.72 -11.74
N ASP A 204 2.20 8.32 -11.74
CA ASP A 204 1.15 8.95 -12.53
C ASP A 204 0.65 10.22 -11.81
N MET A 205 1.00 11.38 -12.35
CA MET A 205 0.67 12.67 -11.74
C MET A 205 -0.84 12.93 -11.66
N HIS A 206 -1.65 12.36 -12.58
CA HIS A 206 -3.11 12.50 -12.50
C HIS A 206 -3.68 11.73 -11.31
N VAL A 207 -3.12 10.58 -10.98
CA VAL A 207 -3.50 9.84 -9.76
C VAL A 207 -3.11 10.64 -8.54
N VAL A 208 -1.85 11.11 -8.48
CA VAL A 208 -1.33 11.90 -7.36
C VAL A 208 -2.19 13.14 -7.11
N GLU A 209 -2.52 13.90 -8.16
CA GLU A 209 -3.40 15.08 -8.10
C GLU A 209 -4.80 14.71 -7.57
N GLY A 210 -5.35 13.59 -8.05
CA GLY A 210 -6.72 13.19 -7.76
C GLY A 210 -6.97 12.67 -6.34
N ILE A 211 -5.92 12.23 -5.62
CA ILE A 211 -6.11 11.58 -4.30
C ILE A 211 -5.40 12.27 -3.15
N SER A 212 -4.31 13.03 -3.40
CA SER A 212 -3.38 13.43 -2.34
C SER A 212 -3.85 14.66 -1.58
N ASP A 213 -3.84 14.57 -0.26
CA ASP A 213 -3.91 15.75 0.60
C ASP A 213 -2.55 16.46 0.65
N ARG A 214 -1.48 15.67 0.58
CA ARG A 214 -0.09 16.15 0.61
C ARG A 214 0.79 15.25 -0.24
N VAL A 215 1.78 15.86 -0.88
CA VAL A 215 2.76 15.21 -1.74
C VAL A 215 4.15 15.42 -1.18
N VAL A 216 4.95 14.36 -1.15
CA VAL A 216 6.36 14.37 -0.76
C VAL A 216 7.19 13.92 -1.94
N ALA A 217 8.09 14.77 -2.41
CA ALA A 217 9.01 14.44 -3.49
C ALA A 217 10.37 14.00 -2.95
N LEU A 218 10.82 12.83 -3.40
CA LEU A 218 12.13 12.28 -3.08
C LEU A 218 13.03 12.31 -4.30
N ASP A 219 14.30 12.63 -4.07
CA ASP A 219 15.38 12.44 -5.05
C ASP A 219 16.64 12.00 -4.33
N HIS A 220 17.32 10.97 -4.88
CA HIS A 220 18.54 10.38 -4.29
C HIS A 220 18.48 10.15 -2.76
N GLY A 221 17.31 9.72 -2.27
CA GLY A 221 17.08 9.42 -0.85
C GLY A 221 16.84 10.63 0.05
N LEU A 222 16.72 11.81 -0.50
CA LEU A 222 16.43 13.06 0.21
C LEU A 222 15.04 13.56 -0.12
N LYS A 223 14.37 14.17 0.85
CA LYS A 223 13.15 14.93 0.61
C LYS A 223 13.50 16.28 -0.02
N ILE A 224 13.08 16.50 -1.26
CA ILE A 224 13.38 17.74 -2.00
C ILE A 224 12.23 18.72 -1.99
N ALA A 225 10.97 18.24 -1.84
CA ALA A 225 9.79 19.11 -1.70
C ALA A 225 8.70 18.39 -0.89
N GLU A 226 7.80 19.18 -0.29
CA GLU A 226 6.62 18.70 0.42
C GLU A 226 5.56 19.81 0.41
N GLY A 227 4.29 19.44 0.17
CA GLY A 227 3.18 20.39 0.13
C GLY A 227 1.98 19.89 -0.66
N SER A 228 1.13 20.80 -1.14
CA SER A 228 0.05 20.45 -2.07
C SER A 228 0.62 19.96 -3.40
N PHE A 229 -0.20 19.25 -4.18
CA PHE A 229 0.22 18.77 -5.50
C PHE A 229 0.76 19.93 -6.36
N GLU A 230 0.04 21.06 -6.43
CA GLU A 230 0.42 22.21 -7.25
C GLU A 230 1.78 22.79 -6.80
N THR A 231 2.00 22.87 -5.47
CA THR A 231 3.26 23.38 -4.92
C THR A 231 4.43 22.49 -5.29
N VAL A 232 4.25 21.17 -5.17
CA VAL A 232 5.32 20.20 -5.43
C VAL A 232 5.57 20.02 -6.92
N ALA A 233 4.50 19.97 -7.74
CA ALA A 233 4.62 19.78 -9.19
C ALA A 233 5.31 20.97 -9.89
N THR A 234 5.27 22.18 -9.29
CA THR A 234 5.92 23.38 -9.82
C THR A 234 7.26 23.70 -9.16
N ASP A 235 7.70 22.93 -8.16
CA ASP A 235 9.00 23.15 -7.52
C ASP A 235 10.15 22.87 -8.52
N PRO A 236 11.06 23.84 -8.76
CA PRO A 236 12.14 23.67 -9.71
C PRO A 236 13.03 22.43 -9.45
N ARG A 237 13.22 22.06 -8.18
CA ARG A 237 14.03 20.87 -7.79
C ARG A 237 13.33 19.58 -8.22
N VAL A 238 11.99 19.54 -8.11
CA VAL A 238 11.19 18.39 -8.55
C VAL A 238 11.21 18.28 -10.07
N VAL A 239 11.00 19.39 -10.77
CA VAL A 239 11.07 19.45 -12.24
C VAL A 239 12.46 18.98 -12.73
N GLU A 240 13.54 19.48 -12.12
CA GLU A 240 14.90 19.07 -12.45
C GLU A 240 15.15 17.58 -12.21
N ALA A 241 14.66 17.03 -11.10
CA ALA A 241 14.82 15.63 -10.76
C ALA A 241 14.15 14.70 -11.81
N TYR A 242 13.03 15.11 -12.40
CA TYR A 242 12.34 14.35 -13.44
C TYR A 242 12.89 14.55 -14.85
N LEU A 243 13.33 15.76 -15.17
CA LEU A 243 13.87 16.09 -16.52
C LEU A 243 15.38 15.78 -16.64
N GLY A 244 16.09 15.66 -15.50
CA GLY A 244 17.55 15.57 -15.44
C GLY A 244 18.22 16.93 -15.74
N THR A 245 19.46 17.08 -15.30
CA THR A 245 20.29 18.30 -15.51
C THR A 245 20.62 18.63 -16.95
N GLY A 246 20.15 17.84 -17.93
CA GLY A 246 20.44 17.98 -19.36
C GLY A 246 19.49 18.85 -20.18
N GLY A 247 18.37 19.32 -19.59
CA GLY A 247 17.34 20.07 -20.33
C GLY A 247 17.56 21.56 -20.50
N ALA A 248 18.43 22.17 -19.71
CA ALA A 248 18.65 23.63 -19.69
C ALA A 248 19.81 24.15 -20.59
N ALA A 249 20.54 23.27 -21.26
CA ALA A 249 21.73 23.66 -22.04
C ALA A 249 21.58 23.50 -23.56
N ARG A 250 20.37 23.64 -24.11
CA ARG A 250 20.16 23.76 -25.57
C ARG A 250 19.12 24.84 -25.87
N LYS A 251 19.54 26.08 -25.76
CA LYS A 251 19.01 27.20 -26.54
C LYS A 251 20.19 28.02 -27.05
#